data_46a9c1999cee70963989d96516aad2f2
#
_entry.id   46a9c1999cee70963989d96516aad2f2
#
_cell.length_a   1.000
_cell.length_b   1.000
_cell.length_c   1.000
_cell.angle_alpha   90.00
_cell.angle_beta   90.00
_cell.angle_gamma   90.00
#
_symmetry.space_group_name_H-M   'P 1'
#
loop_
_entity.id
_entity.type
_entity.pdbx_description
1 polymer ?
#
loop_
_entity_poly.entity_id
_entity_poly.type
_entity_poly.pdbx_seq_one_letter_code
_entity_poly.pdbx_strand_id
1 'polypeptide(L)'
;MNIIFAGTPEFARVALERLLAAGFRVPLVLTQPDRPAGRGMKLQASPVKQLALERHIAVAQPRSLRLDGKYPDDASAARAAIEAAQADVMVVAAYGLILPQWVLDAMGSAPKLGCL
;
A
#
# COMPACT_ATOMS: atom_id res chain seq x y z
N MET A 1 2.00 -11.71 12.82
CA MET A 1 1.31 -10.43 12.59
C MET A 1 1.24 -10.14 11.11
N ASN A 2 0.07 -9.80 10.64
CA ASN A 2 -0.14 -9.44 9.23
C ASN A 2 -0.13 -7.93 9.07
N ILE A 3 0.65 -7.46 8.09
CA ILE A 3 0.88 -6.03 7.88
C ILE A 3 0.44 -5.66 6.46
N ILE A 4 -0.35 -4.58 6.34
CA ILE A 4 -0.52 -3.91 5.05
C ILE A 4 0.57 -2.85 4.98
N PHE A 5 1.36 -2.86 3.91
CA PHE A 5 2.43 -1.88 3.73
C PHE A 5 2.04 -0.87 2.66
N ALA A 6 2.16 0.42 2.99
CA ALA A 6 1.88 1.51 2.06
C ALA A 6 3.14 2.35 1.87
N GLY A 7 3.66 2.37 0.67
CA GLY A 7 4.88 3.12 0.37
C GLY A 7 5.17 3.13 -1.12
N THR A 8 6.10 3.99 -1.54
CA THR A 8 6.37 4.18 -2.97
C THR A 8 7.86 4.20 -3.31
N PRO A 9 8.71 5.09 -2.76
CA PRO A 9 10.09 5.24 -3.23
C PRO A 9 11.04 4.17 -2.70
N GLU A 10 12.29 4.25 -3.14
CA GLU A 10 13.34 3.29 -2.77
C GLU A 10 13.52 3.17 -1.26
N PHE A 11 13.45 4.27 -0.55
CA PHE A 11 13.55 4.28 0.89
C PHE A 11 12.44 3.44 1.55
N ALA A 12 11.22 3.49 1.00
CA ALA A 12 10.12 2.66 1.46
C ALA A 12 10.33 1.18 1.11
N ARG A 13 10.92 0.90 -0.05
CA ARG A 13 11.27 -0.46 -0.45
C ARG A 13 12.21 -1.11 0.58
N VAL A 14 13.19 -0.37 1.07
CA VAL A 14 14.11 -0.87 2.09
C VAL A 14 13.34 -1.21 3.37
N ALA A 15 12.38 -0.37 3.77
CA ALA A 15 11.56 -0.64 4.95
C ALA A 15 10.74 -1.92 4.79
N LEU A 16 10.11 -2.11 3.62
CA LEU A 16 9.35 -3.33 3.32
C LEU A 16 10.26 -4.57 3.38
N GLU A 17 11.44 -4.47 2.78
CA GLU A 17 12.38 -5.58 2.76
C GLU A 17 12.78 -5.99 4.18
N ARG A 18 12.99 -5.03 5.07
CA ARG A 18 13.32 -5.31 6.47
C ARG A 18 12.17 -5.97 7.22
N LEU A 19 10.94 -5.56 6.95
CA LEU A 19 9.77 -6.20 7.56
C LEU A 19 9.67 -7.67 7.13
N LEU A 20 9.88 -7.94 5.86
CA LEU A 20 9.84 -9.31 5.33
C LEU A 20 10.98 -10.16 5.93
N ALA A 21 12.18 -9.58 6.04
CA ALA A 21 13.31 -10.27 6.64
C ALA A 21 13.10 -10.58 8.12
N ALA A 22 12.34 -9.75 8.82
CA ALA A 22 12.00 -9.97 10.22
C ALA A 22 10.90 -11.04 10.42
N GLY A 23 10.34 -11.57 9.34
CA GLY A 23 9.34 -12.64 9.42
C GLY A 23 7.90 -12.18 9.46
N PHE A 24 7.63 -10.90 9.31
CA PHE A 24 6.26 -10.41 9.24
C PHE A 24 5.60 -10.81 7.93
N ARG A 25 4.31 -11.09 7.98
CA ARG A 25 3.51 -11.37 6.78
C ARG A 25 2.94 -10.07 6.23
N VAL A 26 3.10 -9.87 4.93
CA VAL A 26 2.58 -8.69 4.24
C VAL A 26 1.62 -9.17 3.14
N PRO A 27 0.33 -9.34 3.46
CA PRO A 27 -0.62 -9.81 2.46
C PRO A 27 -0.98 -8.79 1.39
N LEU A 28 -0.71 -7.51 1.63
CA LEU A 28 -1.09 -6.45 0.70
C LEU A 28 -0.10 -5.30 0.77
N VAL A 29 0.28 -4.80 -0.40
CA VAL A 29 1.08 -3.58 -0.54
C VAL A 29 0.24 -2.54 -1.28
N LEU A 30 0.17 -1.33 -0.72
CA LEU A 30 -0.39 -0.16 -1.40
C LEU A 30 0.77 0.71 -1.87
N THR A 31 0.74 1.10 -3.14
CA THR A 31 1.77 1.97 -3.71
C THR A 31 1.15 2.87 -4.76
N GLN A 32 1.82 3.97 -5.10
CA GLN A 32 1.30 4.86 -6.12
C GLN A 32 1.29 4.17 -7.49
N PRO A 33 0.39 4.59 -8.40
CA PRO A 33 0.36 4.05 -9.75
C PRO A 33 1.70 4.19 -10.48
N ASP A 34 1.93 3.32 -11.46
CA ASP A 34 3.11 3.40 -12.32
C ASP A 34 3.16 4.78 -12.98
N ARG A 35 4.36 5.32 -13.10
CA ARG A 35 4.57 6.66 -13.66
C ARG A 35 5.48 6.61 -14.88
N PRO A 36 5.28 7.52 -15.84
CA PRO A 36 6.21 7.66 -16.94
C PRO A 36 7.60 8.01 -16.42
N ALA A 37 8.61 7.32 -16.89
CA ALA A 37 9.99 7.52 -16.46
C ALA A 37 10.94 7.29 -17.62
N GLY A 38 12.06 8.04 -17.64
CA GLY A 38 13.09 7.89 -18.61
C GLY A 38 12.71 8.34 -20.00
N ARG A 39 13.56 8.01 -20.97
CA ARG A 39 13.32 8.32 -22.37
C ARG A 39 12.18 7.47 -22.92
N GLY A 40 11.30 8.08 -23.71
CA GLY A 40 10.14 7.40 -24.27
C GLY A 40 8.96 7.34 -23.32
N MET A 41 9.09 7.86 -22.11
CA MET A 41 8.00 7.98 -21.13
C MET A 41 7.27 6.66 -20.88
N LYS A 42 8.02 5.56 -20.82
CA LYS A 42 7.44 4.26 -20.49
C LYS A 42 7.01 4.24 -19.03
N LEU A 43 5.88 3.60 -18.77
CA LEU A 43 5.39 3.43 -17.40
C LEU A 43 6.35 2.54 -16.63
N GLN A 44 6.71 2.99 -15.43
CA GLN A 44 7.62 2.27 -14.56
C GLN A 44 6.98 2.04 -13.20
N ALA A 45 7.10 0.82 -12.71
CA ALA A 45 6.63 0.46 -11.38
C ALA A 45 7.47 1.13 -10.31
N SER A 46 6.84 1.48 -9.17
CA SER A 46 7.57 2.01 -8.04
C SER A 46 8.55 0.96 -7.49
N PRO A 47 9.62 1.37 -6.80
CA PRO A 47 10.52 0.41 -6.14
C PRO A 47 9.79 -0.54 -5.19
N VAL A 48 8.78 -0.04 -4.47
CA VAL A 48 7.97 -0.88 -3.57
C VAL A 48 7.19 -1.93 -4.36
N LYS A 49 6.57 -1.54 -5.49
CA LYS A 49 5.86 -2.50 -6.34
C LYS A 49 6.80 -3.57 -6.88
N GLN A 50 7.99 -3.16 -7.31
CA GLN A 50 8.96 -4.11 -7.85
C GLN A 50 9.31 -5.18 -6.83
N LEU A 51 9.57 -4.81 -5.59
CA LEU A 51 9.84 -5.76 -4.52
C LEU A 51 8.64 -6.66 -4.25
N ALA A 52 7.44 -6.07 -4.19
CA ALA A 52 6.22 -6.84 -3.93
C ALA A 52 6.00 -7.92 -4.99
N LEU A 53 6.22 -7.59 -6.26
CA LEU A 53 6.09 -8.56 -7.35
C LEU A 53 7.12 -9.68 -7.24
N GLU A 54 8.36 -9.36 -6.86
CA GLU A 54 9.41 -10.37 -6.64
C GLU A 54 9.05 -11.34 -5.52
N ARG A 55 8.33 -10.88 -4.52
CA ARG A 55 7.95 -11.68 -3.35
C ARG A 55 6.52 -12.22 -3.46
N HIS A 56 5.87 -12.07 -4.61
CA HIS A 56 4.50 -12.56 -4.86
C HIS A 56 3.48 -11.98 -3.88
N ILE A 57 3.62 -10.71 -3.54
CA ILE A 57 2.70 -10.00 -2.66
C ILE A 57 1.66 -9.27 -3.53
N ALA A 58 0.39 -9.33 -3.11
CA ALA A 58 -0.68 -8.59 -3.79
C ALA A 58 -0.42 -7.08 -3.72
N VAL A 59 -0.65 -6.39 -4.82
CA VAL A 59 -0.40 -4.95 -4.95
C VAL A 59 -1.70 -4.24 -5.33
N ALA A 60 -2.00 -3.13 -4.65
CA ALA A 60 -3.08 -2.22 -5.02
C ALA A 60 -2.47 -0.85 -5.34
N GLN A 61 -2.90 -0.26 -6.45
CA GLN A 61 -2.36 1.01 -6.94
C GLN A 61 -3.49 2.02 -7.19
N PRO A 62 -4.28 2.36 -6.15
CA PRO A 62 -5.34 3.34 -6.35
C PRO A 62 -4.75 4.71 -6.64
N ARG A 63 -5.41 5.47 -7.54
CA ARG A 63 -5.03 6.85 -7.81
C ARG A 63 -5.44 7.76 -6.66
N SER A 64 -6.41 7.34 -5.87
CA SER A 64 -6.85 8.03 -4.66
C SER A 64 -7.54 7.02 -3.75
N LEU A 65 -7.53 7.29 -2.44
CA LEU A 65 -8.27 6.50 -1.46
C LEU A 65 -9.56 7.20 -1.02
N ARG A 66 -9.84 8.39 -1.57
CA ARG A 66 -11.05 9.13 -1.22
C ARG A 66 -12.26 8.56 -1.97
N LEU A 67 -13.21 8.03 -1.21
CA LEU A 67 -14.44 7.48 -1.79
C LEU A 67 -15.33 8.54 -2.43
N ASP A 68 -15.22 9.79 -1.97
CA ASP A 68 -15.94 10.94 -2.48
C ASP A 68 -15.09 11.81 -3.42
N GLY A 69 -13.95 11.31 -3.86
CA GLY A 69 -13.01 12.06 -4.68
C GLY A 69 -13.19 11.77 -6.18
N LYS A 70 -12.12 12.05 -6.92
CA LYS A 70 -12.12 11.94 -8.39
C LYS A 70 -12.12 10.48 -8.88
N TYR A 71 -11.61 9.56 -8.09
CA TYR A 71 -11.46 8.15 -8.46
C TYR A 71 -12.14 7.22 -7.45
N PRO A 72 -13.48 7.29 -7.33
CA PRO A 72 -14.16 6.50 -6.31
C PRO A 72 -14.07 4.99 -6.54
N ASP A 73 -13.97 4.54 -7.79
CA ASP A 73 -13.83 3.12 -8.10
C ASP A 73 -12.48 2.58 -7.62
N ASP A 74 -11.42 3.36 -7.78
CA ASP A 74 -10.09 2.99 -7.26
C ASP A 74 -10.12 2.87 -5.74
N ALA A 75 -10.75 3.83 -5.09
CA ALA A 75 -10.84 3.84 -3.62
C ALA A 75 -11.68 2.67 -3.11
N SER A 76 -12.78 2.36 -3.78
CA SER A 76 -13.64 1.23 -3.43
C SER A 76 -12.90 -0.11 -3.58
N ALA A 77 -12.16 -0.28 -4.66
CA ALA A 77 -11.37 -1.48 -4.88
C ALA A 77 -10.26 -1.63 -3.83
N ALA A 78 -9.60 -0.53 -3.48
CA ALA A 78 -8.58 -0.54 -2.44
C ALA A 78 -9.17 -0.89 -1.07
N ARG A 79 -10.37 -0.36 -0.78
CA ARG A 79 -11.07 -0.69 0.47
C ARG A 79 -11.37 -2.18 0.56
N ALA A 80 -11.85 -2.77 -0.52
CA ALA A 80 -12.13 -4.21 -0.56
C ALA A 80 -10.84 -5.02 -0.32
N ALA A 81 -9.73 -4.60 -0.92
CA ALA A 81 -8.45 -5.27 -0.75
C ALA A 81 -7.95 -5.16 0.70
N ILE A 82 -8.09 -3.99 1.31
CA ILE A 82 -7.69 -3.77 2.71
C ILE A 82 -8.52 -4.64 3.64
N GLU A 83 -9.83 -4.69 3.44
CA GLU A 83 -10.71 -5.53 4.25
C GLU A 83 -10.39 -7.01 4.08
N ALA A 84 -10.13 -7.45 2.85
CA ALA A 84 -9.81 -8.84 2.55
C ALA A 84 -8.46 -9.28 3.14
N ALA A 85 -7.52 -8.35 3.30
CA ALA A 85 -6.20 -8.66 3.84
C ALA A 85 -6.23 -9.04 5.33
N GLN A 86 -7.25 -8.59 6.06
CA GLN A 86 -7.41 -8.87 7.50
C GLN A 86 -6.12 -8.64 8.29
N ALA A 87 -5.47 -7.50 8.02
CA ALA A 87 -4.20 -7.18 8.64
C ALA A 87 -4.40 -6.60 10.04
N ASP A 88 -3.37 -6.74 10.87
CA ASP A 88 -3.36 -6.22 12.24
C ASP A 88 -2.96 -4.75 12.29
N VAL A 89 -2.14 -4.32 11.32
CA VAL A 89 -1.58 -2.96 11.30
C VAL A 89 -1.27 -2.56 9.87
N MET A 90 -1.33 -1.27 9.60
CA MET A 90 -0.85 -0.70 8.34
C MET A 90 0.40 0.13 8.64
N VAL A 91 1.51 -0.21 7.97
CA VAL A 91 2.75 0.56 8.05
C VAL A 91 2.82 1.47 6.84
N VAL A 92 2.96 2.77 7.09
CA VAL A 92 3.00 3.79 6.04
C VAL A 92 4.40 4.41 6.00
N ALA A 93 5.05 4.32 4.85
CA ALA A 93 6.39 4.86 4.67
C ALA A 93 6.47 5.57 3.32
N ALA A 94 6.29 6.87 3.32
CA ALA A 94 6.34 7.69 2.10
C ALA A 94 5.39 7.19 1.01
N TYR A 95 4.14 6.96 1.35
CA TYR A 95 3.14 6.48 0.40
C TYR A 95 2.80 7.55 -0.65
N GLY A 96 2.55 8.77 -0.21
CA GLY A 96 2.29 9.87 -1.11
C GLY A 96 0.82 10.13 -1.43
N LEU A 97 -0.10 9.34 -0.90
CA LEU A 97 -1.53 9.58 -1.01
C LEU A 97 -2.10 9.95 0.35
N ILE A 98 -3.18 10.72 0.33
CA ILE A 98 -3.90 11.09 1.55
C ILE A 98 -4.63 9.86 2.07
N LEU A 99 -4.52 9.60 3.38
CA LEU A 99 -5.27 8.54 4.04
C LEU A 99 -6.57 9.13 4.60
N PRO A 100 -7.72 8.87 3.97
CA PRO A 100 -8.99 9.37 4.49
C PRO A 100 -9.40 8.65 5.78
N GLN A 101 -10.39 9.23 6.45
CA GLN A 101 -10.83 8.72 7.75
C GLN A 101 -11.22 7.25 7.71
N TRP A 102 -11.83 6.78 6.61
CA TRP A 102 -12.25 5.37 6.54
C TRP A 102 -11.06 4.40 6.65
N VAL A 103 -9.88 4.79 6.14
CA VAL A 103 -8.68 3.97 6.28
C VAL A 103 -8.25 3.91 7.75
N LEU A 104 -8.23 5.06 8.41
CA LEU A 104 -7.86 5.14 9.82
C LEU A 104 -8.84 4.33 10.67
N ASP A 105 -10.13 4.41 10.35
CA ASP A 105 -11.17 3.66 11.06
C ASP A 105 -11.03 2.16 10.81
N ALA A 106 -10.75 1.76 9.57
CA ALA A 106 -10.59 0.36 9.23
C ALA A 106 -9.43 -0.31 9.98
N MET A 107 -8.37 0.46 10.23
CA MET A 107 -7.18 -0.05 10.90
C MET A 107 -7.12 0.30 12.39
N GLY A 108 -7.99 1.19 12.84
CA GLY A 108 -7.94 1.71 14.21
C GLY A 108 -8.80 0.98 15.23
N SER A 109 -9.62 0.03 14.79
CA SER A 109 -10.52 -0.70 15.70
C SER A 109 -9.83 -1.95 16.24
N ALA A 110 -10.00 -2.20 17.56
CA ALA A 110 -9.47 -3.42 18.16
C ALA A 110 -10.01 -4.66 17.45
N PRO A 111 -9.19 -5.72 17.25
CA PRO A 111 -7.83 -5.90 17.76
C PRO A 111 -6.70 -5.31 16.89
N LYS A 112 -7.03 -4.47 15.91
CA LYS A 112 -6.05 -3.89 15.03
C LYS A 112 -5.24 -2.78 15.71
N LEU A 113 -4.00 -2.58 15.28
CA LEU A 113 -3.05 -1.67 15.89
C LEU A 113 -2.99 -0.28 15.22
N GLY A 114 -3.79 -0.05 14.16
CA GLY A 114 -3.83 1.24 13.48
C GLY A 114 -2.82 1.39 12.37
N CYS A 115 -2.48 2.65 12.05
CA CYS A 115 -1.50 2.99 11.04
C CYS A 115 -0.22 3.50 11.70
N LEU A 116 0.90 2.97 11.28
CA LEU A 116 2.21 3.35 11.81
C LEU A 116 3.07 4.03 10.74
#